data_580a71a97e5e436fe1d0b8b481579700
#
_entry.id   580a71a97e5e436fe1d0b8b481579700
#
_cell.length_a   1.000
_cell.length_b   1.000
_cell.length_c   1.000
_cell.angle_alpha   90.00
_cell.angle_beta   90.00
_cell.angle_gamma   90.00
#
_symmetry.space_group_name_H-M   'P 1'
#
loop_
_entity.id
_entity.type
_entity.pdbx_description
1 polymer ?
#
loop_
_entity_poly.entity_id
_entity_poly.type
_entity_poly.pdbx_seq_one_letter_code
_entity_poly.pdbx_strand_id
1 'polypeptide(L)'
;MKKILVLEDEASIRSFIVINLRRAGYDVIEAESGEEALERLRANPDVKVALLDIMLPGIDGFEVCRRIRATNTKIGIIMLTARSQEMDKVTGLMTGADDYVTKPFSPAELTARVDALFRRAGGEETAQTGEISAVLAVYFF
;
A
#
# COMPACT_ATOMS: atom_id res chain seq x y z
N MET A 1 11.35 -2.13 13.25
CA MET A 1 11.30 -1.07 12.24
C MET A 1 10.10 -1.29 11.33
N LYS A 2 9.47 -0.23 10.92
CA LYS A 2 8.26 -0.30 10.10
C LYS A 2 8.63 -0.60 8.65
N LYS A 3 8.15 -1.72 8.15
CA LYS A 3 8.49 -2.20 6.81
C LYS A 3 7.37 -1.98 5.83
N ILE A 4 7.74 -1.50 4.64
CA ILE A 4 6.82 -1.25 3.54
C ILE A 4 7.30 -1.99 2.32
N LEU A 5 6.38 -2.62 1.60
CA LEU A 5 6.67 -3.14 0.27
C LEU A 5 6.26 -2.10 -0.77
N VAL A 6 7.13 -1.85 -1.74
CA VAL A 6 6.82 -0.96 -2.86
C VAL A 6 6.90 -1.75 -4.14
N LEU A 7 5.76 -1.89 -4.81
CA LEU A 7 5.66 -2.57 -6.11
C LEU A 7 5.44 -1.52 -7.20
N GLU A 8 6.45 -1.31 -8.00
CA GLU A 8 6.43 -0.36 -9.11
C GLU A 8 7.42 -0.84 -10.15
N ASP A 9 6.98 -1.03 -11.40
CA ASP A 9 7.86 -1.57 -12.43
C ASP A 9 8.79 -0.51 -13.02
N GLU A 10 8.43 0.74 -12.94
CA GLU A 10 9.23 1.83 -13.49
C GLU A 10 10.29 2.25 -12.49
N ALA A 11 11.56 2.01 -12.85
CA ALA A 11 12.67 2.19 -11.91
C ALA A 11 12.79 3.60 -11.35
N SER A 12 12.57 4.61 -12.18
CA SER A 12 12.70 6.00 -11.71
C SER A 12 11.62 6.36 -10.72
N ILE A 13 10.40 5.92 -10.95
CA ILE A 13 9.29 6.19 -10.01
C ILE A 13 9.51 5.40 -8.74
N ARG A 14 9.92 4.15 -8.86
CA ARG A 14 10.19 3.32 -7.69
C ARG A 14 11.27 3.95 -6.81
N SER A 15 12.37 4.42 -7.43
CA SER A 15 13.45 5.06 -6.68
C SER A 15 12.97 6.30 -5.96
N PHE A 16 12.14 7.11 -6.61
CA PHE A 16 11.59 8.32 -6.00
C PHE A 16 10.77 7.98 -4.75
N ILE A 17 9.91 6.98 -4.87
CA ILE A 17 9.09 6.53 -3.74
C ILE A 17 9.97 6.02 -2.61
N VAL A 18 10.92 5.15 -2.94
CA VAL A 18 11.78 4.50 -1.95
C VAL A 18 12.61 5.52 -1.19
N ILE A 19 13.21 6.48 -1.91
CA ILE A 19 14.03 7.50 -1.26
C ILE A 19 13.21 8.28 -0.25
N ASN A 20 12.01 8.69 -0.63
CA ASN A 20 11.18 9.50 0.24
C ASN A 20 10.69 8.72 1.45
N LEU A 21 10.34 7.46 1.28
CA LEU A 21 9.91 6.63 2.41
C LEU A 21 11.06 6.33 3.36
N ARG A 22 12.25 6.09 2.83
CA ARG A 22 13.42 5.87 3.69
C ARG A 22 13.77 7.12 4.47
N ARG A 23 13.64 8.29 3.86
CA ARG A 23 13.86 9.55 4.57
C ARG A 23 12.86 9.74 5.70
N ALA A 24 11.67 9.20 5.54
CA ALA A 24 10.64 9.28 6.58
C ALA A 24 10.85 8.23 7.68
N GLY A 25 11.87 7.38 7.57
CA GLY A 25 12.20 6.43 8.61
C GLY A 25 11.70 5.03 8.40
N TYR A 26 11.18 4.73 7.22
CA TYR A 26 10.67 3.39 6.92
C TYR A 26 11.73 2.50 6.31
N ASP A 27 11.59 1.21 6.55
CA ASP A 27 12.39 0.19 5.89
C ASP A 27 11.61 -0.28 4.67
N VAL A 28 12.24 -0.23 3.50
CA VAL A 28 11.52 -0.45 2.23
C VAL A 28 12.04 -1.66 1.51
N ILE A 29 11.12 -2.51 1.11
CA ILE A 29 11.39 -3.69 0.28
C ILE A 29 10.81 -3.41 -1.09
N GLU A 30 11.60 -3.62 -2.14
CA GLU A 30 11.20 -3.27 -3.51
C GLU A 30 10.80 -4.50 -4.30
N ALA A 31 9.86 -4.30 -5.21
CA ALA A 31 9.48 -5.33 -6.17
C ALA A 31 9.17 -4.65 -7.51
N GLU A 32 9.50 -5.31 -8.60
CA GLU A 32 9.29 -4.80 -9.95
C GLU A 32 8.12 -5.46 -10.66
N SER A 33 7.63 -6.58 -10.13
CA SER A 33 6.51 -7.31 -10.71
C SER A 33 5.59 -7.79 -9.62
N GLY A 34 4.35 -8.10 -9.99
CA GLY A 34 3.39 -8.63 -9.04
C GLY A 34 3.85 -9.94 -8.44
N GLU A 35 4.43 -10.79 -9.26
CA GLU A 35 4.93 -12.08 -8.78
C GLU A 35 6.03 -11.88 -7.75
N GLU A 36 6.96 -10.97 -8.04
CA GLU A 36 8.02 -10.68 -7.10
C GLU A 36 7.47 -10.10 -5.81
N ALA A 37 6.47 -9.23 -5.90
CA ALA A 37 5.85 -8.64 -4.71
C ALA A 37 5.28 -9.72 -3.80
N LEU A 38 4.58 -10.68 -4.36
CA LEU A 38 4.00 -11.76 -3.56
C LEU A 38 5.08 -12.61 -2.91
N GLU A 39 6.16 -12.87 -3.63
CA GLU A 39 7.28 -13.62 -3.10
C GLU A 39 7.96 -12.87 -1.95
N ARG A 40 8.17 -11.56 -2.13
CA ARG A 40 8.78 -10.74 -1.10
C ARG A 40 7.93 -10.68 0.16
N LEU A 41 6.62 -10.64 0.00
CA LEU A 41 5.73 -10.63 1.17
C LEU A 41 5.76 -11.97 1.92
N ARG A 42 5.88 -13.07 1.20
CA ARG A 42 6.02 -14.37 1.86
C ARG A 42 7.32 -14.45 2.66
N ALA A 43 8.38 -13.87 2.11
CA ALA A 43 9.68 -13.87 2.77
C ALA A 43 9.79 -12.86 3.92
N ASN A 44 8.88 -11.88 3.94
CA ASN A 44 8.90 -10.79 4.92
C ASN A 44 7.53 -10.61 5.55
N PRO A 45 7.11 -11.55 6.40
CA PRO A 45 5.75 -11.48 6.98
C PRO A 45 5.53 -10.30 7.92
N ASP A 46 6.58 -9.59 8.27
CA ASP A 46 6.49 -8.41 9.12
C ASP A 46 6.23 -7.12 8.34
N VAL A 47 6.05 -7.20 7.03
CA VAL A 47 5.63 -6.03 6.25
C VAL A 47 4.21 -5.64 6.66
N LYS A 48 4.01 -4.37 6.97
CA LYS A 48 2.72 -3.88 7.47
C LYS A 48 1.94 -3.06 6.45
N VAL A 49 2.62 -2.53 5.43
CA VAL A 49 1.97 -1.71 4.40
C VAL A 49 2.56 -2.08 3.05
N ALA A 50 1.71 -2.18 2.04
CA ALA A 50 2.14 -2.42 0.66
C ALA A 50 1.62 -1.30 -0.22
N LEU A 51 2.51 -0.73 -1.03
CA LEU A 51 2.16 0.22 -2.08
C LEU A 51 2.21 -0.55 -3.40
N LEU A 52 1.09 -0.61 -4.08
CA LEU A 52 0.95 -1.43 -5.29
C LEU A 52 0.59 -0.57 -6.48
N ASP A 53 1.44 -0.54 -7.48
CA ASP A 53 1.10 0.08 -8.76
C ASP A 53 0.05 -0.80 -9.44
N ILE A 54 -0.95 -0.18 -10.06
CA ILE A 54 -2.02 -0.92 -10.72
C ILE A 54 -1.58 -1.43 -12.08
N MET A 55 -0.95 -0.57 -12.87
CA MET A 55 -0.62 -0.89 -14.26
C MET A 55 0.73 -1.58 -14.35
N LEU A 56 0.70 -2.91 -14.41
CA LEU A 56 1.89 -3.74 -14.46
C LEU A 56 1.76 -4.77 -15.57
N PRO A 57 2.87 -5.17 -16.20
CA PRO A 57 2.83 -6.34 -17.08
C PRO A 57 2.67 -7.59 -16.23
N GLY A 58 2.02 -8.60 -16.79
CA GLY A 58 1.73 -9.82 -16.05
C GLY A 58 0.53 -9.62 -15.14
N ILE A 59 0.62 -10.07 -13.90
CA ILE A 59 -0.48 -9.82 -12.98
C ILE A 59 -0.43 -8.35 -12.54
N ASP A 60 -1.58 -7.69 -12.58
CA ASP A 60 -1.64 -6.27 -12.25
C ASP A 60 -1.80 -6.06 -10.74
N GLY A 61 -1.84 -4.79 -10.33
CA GLY A 61 -1.93 -4.45 -8.92
C GLY A 61 -3.21 -4.92 -8.27
N PHE A 62 -4.33 -4.95 -9.00
CA PHE A 62 -5.58 -5.44 -8.45
C PHE A 62 -5.48 -6.92 -8.11
N GLU A 63 -4.87 -7.70 -8.99
CA GLU A 63 -4.71 -9.12 -8.75
C GLU A 63 -3.78 -9.38 -7.58
N VAL A 64 -2.70 -8.61 -7.48
CA VAL A 64 -1.78 -8.71 -6.34
C VAL A 64 -2.52 -8.42 -5.05
N CYS A 65 -3.31 -7.35 -5.02
CA CYS A 65 -4.10 -6.99 -3.84
C CYS A 65 -5.04 -8.11 -3.44
N ARG A 66 -5.72 -8.69 -4.42
CA ARG A 66 -6.66 -9.76 -4.15
C ARG A 66 -5.97 -10.97 -3.55
N ARG A 67 -4.79 -11.34 -4.10
CA ARG A 67 -4.04 -12.48 -3.58
C ARG A 67 -3.49 -12.22 -2.18
N ILE A 68 -3.07 -11.00 -1.91
CA ILE A 68 -2.63 -10.64 -0.57
C ILE A 68 -3.79 -10.81 0.40
N ARG A 69 -4.95 -10.29 0.06
CA ARG A 69 -6.12 -10.34 0.96
C ARG A 69 -6.62 -11.75 1.21
N ALA A 70 -6.35 -12.67 0.31
CA ALA A 70 -6.74 -14.05 0.51
C ALA A 70 -6.06 -14.67 1.73
N THR A 71 -4.88 -14.16 2.12
CA THR A 71 -4.12 -14.72 3.23
C THR A 71 -3.81 -13.71 4.33
N ASN A 72 -4.02 -12.42 4.09
CA ASN A 72 -3.67 -11.40 5.07
C ASN A 72 -4.67 -10.26 5.02
N THR A 73 -5.52 -10.19 6.03
CA THR A 73 -6.54 -9.14 6.10
C THR A 73 -6.07 -7.90 6.84
N LYS A 74 -4.88 -7.92 7.42
CA LYS A 74 -4.42 -6.84 8.30
C LYS A 74 -3.43 -5.89 7.66
N ILE A 75 -2.71 -6.34 6.65
CA ILE A 75 -1.74 -5.48 5.98
C ILE A 75 -2.45 -4.29 5.33
N GLY A 76 -1.88 -3.09 5.48
CA GLY A 76 -2.43 -1.91 4.82
C GLY A 76 -2.04 -1.91 3.36
N ILE A 77 -2.96 -1.59 2.46
CA ILE A 77 -2.68 -1.58 1.03
C ILE A 77 -3.09 -0.24 0.44
N ILE A 78 -2.13 0.41 -0.21
CA ILE A 78 -2.37 1.64 -0.98
C ILE A 78 -2.14 1.32 -2.44
N MET A 79 -3.14 1.61 -3.28
CA MET A 79 -2.99 1.44 -4.72
C MET A 79 -2.49 2.72 -5.33
N LEU A 80 -1.54 2.61 -6.26
CA LEU A 80 -1.01 3.76 -7.00
C LEU A 80 -1.56 3.69 -8.41
N THR A 81 -2.13 4.78 -8.89
CA THR A 81 -2.74 4.79 -10.21
C THR A 81 -2.31 6.03 -10.98
N ALA A 82 -2.20 5.89 -12.31
CA ALA A 82 -1.79 6.99 -13.17
C ALA A 82 -2.84 8.10 -13.21
N ARG A 83 -4.08 7.77 -12.91
CA ARG A 83 -5.11 8.79 -12.90
C ARG A 83 -6.30 8.32 -12.08
N SER A 84 -7.03 9.33 -11.61
CA SER A 84 -8.17 9.12 -10.76
C SER A 84 -9.41 8.88 -11.60
N GLN A 85 -9.66 7.64 -11.97
CA GLN A 85 -10.86 7.26 -12.68
C GLN A 85 -11.80 6.56 -11.72
N GLU A 86 -13.06 6.85 -11.85
CA GLU A 86 -14.06 6.30 -10.97
C GLU A 86 -14.04 4.77 -10.99
N MET A 87 -13.89 4.21 -12.18
CA MET A 87 -13.87 2.76 -12.34
C MET A 87 -12.70 2.15 -11.59
N ASP A 88 -11.52 2.76 -11.67
CA ASP A 88 -10.35 2.24 -10.97
C ASP A 88 -10.53 2.30 -9.48
N LYS A 89 -11.13 3.37 -8.97
CA LYS A 89 -11.36 3.51 -7.54
C LYS A 89 -12.29 2.44 -7.01
N VAL A 90 -13.38 2.23 -7.71
CA VAL A 90 -14.36 1.22 -7.30
C VAL A 90 -13.70 -0.16 -7.31
N THR A 91 -12.98 -0.48 -8.38
CA THR A 91 -12.32 -1.76 -8.49
C THR A 91 -11.27 -1.94 -7.39
N GLY A 92 -10.50 -0.89 -7.10
CA GLY A 92 -9.49 -0.93 -6.06
C GLY A 92 -10.09 -1.23 -4.70
N LEU A 93 -11.18 -0.55 -4.36
CA LEU A 93 -11.83 -0.77 -3.08
C LEU A 93 -12.44 -2.16 -2.99
N MET A 94 -13.01 -2.63 -4.09
CA MET A 94 -13.61 -3.96 -4.11
C MET A 94 -12.59 -5.08 -3.98
N THR A 95 -11.32 -4.81 -4.32
CA THR A 95 -10.27 -5.81 -4.16
C THR A 95 -9.64 -5.78 -2.78
N GLY A 96 -10.05 -4.87 -1.92
CA GLY A 96 -9.59 -4.83 -0.54
C GLY A 96 -8.51 -3.81 -0.24
N ALA A 97 -8.28 -2.86 -1.13
CA ALA A 97 -7.32 -1.77 -0.84
C ALA A 97 -7.87 -0.85 0.24
N ASP A 98 -6.98 -0.29 1.04
CA ASP A 98 -7.36 0.64 2.10
C ASP A 98 -7.36 2.07 1.61
N ASP A 99 -6.53 2.39 0.63
CA ASP A 99 -6.40 3.75 0.15
C ASP A 99 -5.84 3.71 -1.26
N TYR A 100 -5.75 4.87 -1.89
CA TYR A 100 -5.41 4.96 -3.27
C TYR A 100 -4.88 6.36 -3.60
N VAL A 101 -3.81 6.42 -4.29
CA VAL A 101 -3.10 7.65 -4.58
C VAL A 101 -2.92 7.79 -6.07
N THR A 102 -3.26 8.96 -6.59
CA THR A 102 -3.17 9.25 -8.02
C THR A 102 -1.80 9.83 -8.34
N LYS A 103 -1.18 9.32 -9.37
CA LYS A 103 0.05 9.92 -9.91
C LYS A 103 -0.30 11.11 -10.78
N PRO A 104 0.47 12.17 -10.78
CA PRO A 104 1.63 12.39 -9.92
C PRO A 104 1.19 12.76 -8.51
N PHE A 105 1.94 12.28 -7.54
CA PHE A 105 1.64 12.54 -6.14
C PHE A 105 2.82 13.27 -5.50
N SER A 106 2.55 14.01 -4.43
CA SER A 106 3.62 14.64 -3.68
C SER A 106 4.17 13.63 -2.67
N PRO A 107 5.46 13.73 -2.34
CA PRO A 107 6.02 12.89 -1.28
C PRO A 107 5.28 13.07 0.04
N ALA A 108 4.86 14.30 0.34
CA ALA A 108 4.16 14.58 1.59
C ALA A 108 2.82 13.85 1.64
N GLU A 109 2.08 13.83 0.53
CA GLU A 109 0.81 13.13 0.48
C GLU A 109 1.00 11.63 0.67
N LEU A 110 1.95 11.05 -0.04
CA LEU A 110 2.20 9.63 0.05
C LEU A 110 2.62 9.23 1.46
N THR A 111 3.54 9.98 2.04
CA THR A 111 4.02 9.71 3.39
C THR A 111 2.89 9.83 4.41
N ALA A 112 2.03 10.84 4.27
CA ALA A 112 0.91 11.00 5.19
C ALA A 112 -0.05 9.82 5.14
N ARG A 113 -0.32 9.29 3.95
CA ARG A 113 -1.22 8.15 3.83
C ARG A 113 -0.60 6.87 4.38
N VAL A 114 0.70 6.70 4.15
CA VAL A 114 1.43 5.57 4.74
C VAL A 114 1.41 5.65 6.26
N ASP A 115 1.68 6.84 6.80
CA ASP A 115 1.66 7.06 8.24
C ASP A 115 0.30 6.73 8.83
N ALA A 116 -0.76 7.10 8.13
CA ALA A 116 -2.11 6.82 8.60
C ALA A 116 -2.35 5.31 8.76
N LEU A 117 -1.88 4.52 7.81
CA LEU A 117 -2.05 3.07 7.91
C LEU A 117 -1.22 2.47 9.04
N PHE A 118 -0.02 3.00 9.27
CA PHE A 118 0.79 2.53 10.39
C PHE A 118 0.19 2.92 11.73
N ARG A 119 -0.41 4.09 11.83
CA ARG A 119 -1.10 4.50 13.07
C ARG A 119 -2.27 3.58 13.37
N ARG A 120 -2.97 3.17 12.32
CA ARG A 120 -4.07 2.22 12.48
C ARG A 120 -3.59 0.91 13.08
N ALA A 121 -2.50 0.36 12.56
CA ALA A 121 -1.96 -0.90 13.07
C ALA A 121 -1.55 -0.78 14.53
N GLY A 122 -0.84 0.31 14.86
CA GLY A 122 -0.44 0.55 16.24
C GLY A 122 -1.63 0.80 17.14
N GLY A 123 -2.62 1.56 16.64
CA GLY A 123 -3.84 1.82 17.40
C GLY A 123 -4.61 0.56 17.70
N GLU A 124 -4.68 -0.34 16.75
CA GLU A 124 -5.35 -1.61 16.97
C GLU A 124 -4.69 -2.41 18.08
N GLU A 125 -3.36 -2.39 18.11
CA GLU A 125 -2.63 -3.09 19.15
C GLU A 125 -2.83 -2.49 20.53
N THR A 126 -2.81 -1.18 20.62
CA THR A 126 -2.82 -0.50 21.90
C THR A 126 -4.20 -0.22 22.38
N ALA A 127 -5.08 0.24 21.53
CA ALA A 127 -6.39 0.70 21.93
C ALA A 127 -7.41 -0.42 22.01
N GLN A 128 -7.24 -1.42 21.20
CA GLN A 128 -8.19 -2.52 21.12
C GLN A 128 -9.59 -2.01 20.89
N THR A 129 -9.71 -1.01 20.07
CA THR A 129 -11.00 -0.36 19.89
C THR A 129 -11.40 -0.39 18.45
N GLY A 130 -12.69 -0.50 18.25
CA GLY A 130 -13.26 -0.34 16.95
C GLY A 130 -13.24 1.10 16.47
N GLU A 131 -13.07 2.02 17.40
CA GLU A 131 -13.07 3.44 17.02
C GLU A 131 -11.98 3.78 16.05
N ILE A 132 -10.81 3.22 16.26
CA ILE A 132 -9.69 3.47 15.34
C ILE A 132 -10.05 3.01 13.94
N SER A 133 -10.58 1.82 13.84
CA SER A 133 -10.99 1.27 12.55
C SER A 133 -12.08 2.10 11.91
N ALA A 134 -13.05 2.55 12.71
CA ALA A 134 -14.14 3.36 12.20
C ALA A 134 -13.64 4.69 11.65
N VAL A 135 -12.72 5.32 12.37
CA VAL A 135 -12.15 6.58 11.93
C VAL A 135 -11.43 6.40 10.60
N LEU A 136 -10.70 5.31 10.47
CA LEU A 136 -9.97 5.06 9.23
C LEU A 136 -10.90 4.74 8.07
N ALA A 137 -12.00 4.07 8.34
CA ALA A 137 -12.98 3.81 7.30
C ALA A 137 -13.53 5.13 6.76
N VAL A 138 -13.82 6.07 7.63
CA VAL A 138 -14.29 7.38 7.21
C VAL A 138 -13.19 8.11 6.43
N TYR A 139 -11.97 7.98 6.87
CA TYR A 139 -10.84 8.65 6.26
C TYR A 139 -10.67 8.24 4.79
N PHE A 140 -10.94 6.99 4.47
CA PHE A 140 -10.76 6.50 3.11
C PHE A 140 -11.89 6.89 2.17
N PHE A 141 -12.94 7.47 2.66
CA PHE A 141 -14.06 7.89 1.86
C PHE A 141 -14.26 9.40 1.92
#